data_ccbefe3a1f796dbefb282f9539f5038a
#
_entry.id   ccbefe3a1f796dbefb282f9539f5038a
#
_cell.length_a   1.000
_cell.length_b   1.000
_cell.length_c   1.000
_cell.angle_alpha   90.00
_cell.angle_beta   90.00
_cell.angle_gamma   90.00
#
_symmetry.space_group_name_H-M   'P 1'
#
loop_
_entity.id
_entity.type
_entity.pdbx_description
1 polymer ?
#
loop_
_entity_poly.entity_id
_entity_poly.type
_entity_poly.pdbx_seq_one_letter_code
_entity_poly.pdbx_strand_id
1 'polypeptide(L)'
;MKLAVPDMISNSYFPAIAAIELGCFKQEGLDVKLELIFPVDKSYAALRDGSVDFVGGSAHSALAAFPQWQGAKLLCAQGQGMYWFLVMHKDFGAKRGDVSVVKGRSIGAAPWVEMGLRRLLIEAGIDLARDEVKIAPVPGTQGAGVNFGVTAAKALEERKIDGFWANGMGTEVAVQRGVGTVVLDVRRGDGPKPCFNYTMASIAASDRLIERSPETAAAAVRAMVKTHAALKANVALATEIGRKLFPPSEAELIAELIRRDLPYYDASVSRDFVTGMNQFSRDIGILKGDVPYESVVATQFSPLWKGG
;
A
#
# COMPACT_ATOMS: atom_id res chain seq x y z
N MET A 1 -0.64 -15.36 16.37
CA MET A 1 -0.29 -13.96 16.11
C MET A 1 -1.26 -13.37 15.11
N LYS A 2 -1.30 -12.03 14.94
CA LYS A 2 -2.21 -11.34 14.03
C LYS A 2 -1.46 -10.36 13.14
N LEU A 3 -1.78 -10.35 11.85
CA LEU A 3 -1.28 -9.40 10.87
C LEU A 3 -2.47 -8.62 10.30
N ALA A 4 -2.46 -7.30 10.43
CA ALA A 4 -3.49 -6.44 9.87
C ALA A 4 -3.11 -5.96 8.48
N VAL A 5 -4.09 -5.94 7.55
CA VAL A 5 -4.02 -5.25 6.26
C VAL A 5 -5.22 -4.33 6.13
N PRO A 6 -5.10 -3.15 5.45
CA PRO A 6 -6.22 -2.22 5.30
C PRO A 6 -7.13 -2.54 4.12
N ASP A 7 -6.74 -3.42 3.22
CA ASP A 7 -7.55 -3.84 2.07
C ASP A 7 -7.18 -5.28 1.68
N MET A 8 -8.17 -6.16 1.62
CA MET A 8 -7.95 -7.58 1.31
C MET A 8 -7.95 -7.83 -0.20
N ILE A 9 -8.90 -7.26 -0.94
CA ILE A 9 -9.00 -7.44 -2.39
C ILE A 9 -8.05 -6.44 -3.08
N SER A 10 -6.75 -6.66 -2.90
CA SER A 10 -5.71 -5.72 -3.30
C SER A 10 -4.44 -6.46 -3.71
N ASN A 11 -3.81 -6.02 -4.80
CA ASN A 11 -2.46 -6.44 -5.16
C ASN A 11 -1.38 -5.78 -4.26
N SER A 12 -1.70 -4.65 -3.63
CA SER A 12 -0.74 -3.85 -2.85
C SER A 12 -0.25 -4.56 -1.59
N TYR A 13 -1.16 -5.25 -0.89
CA TYR A 13 -0.87 -5.98 0.34
C TYR A 13 -0.87 -7.51 0.13
N PHE A 14 -0.93 -7.92 -1.14
CA PHE A 14 -1.01 -9.33 -1.50
C PHE A 14 0.15 -10.18 -0.99
N PRO A 15 1.42 -9.70 -0.97
CA PRO A 15 2.50 -10.48 -0.38
C PRO A 15 2.27 -10.86 1.08
N ALA A 16 1.71 -9.97 1.90
CA ALA A 16 1.38 -10.28 3.29
C ALA A 16 0.26 -11.34 3.40
N ILE A 17 -0.77 -11.23 2.56
CA ILE A 17 -1.87 -12.20 2.47
C ILE A 17 -1.33 -13.55 1.99
N ALA A 18 -0.54 -13.55 0.92
CA ALA A 18 0.06 -14.75 0.35
C ALA A 18 1.00 -15.45 1.32
N ALA A 19 1.74 -14.71 2.17
CA ALA A 19 2.60 -15.30 3.19
C ALA A 19 1.84 -16.18 4.18
N ILE A 20 0.59 -15.82 4.48
CA ILE A 20 -0.31 -16.62 5.33
C ILE A 20 -0.83 -17.82 4.54
N GLU A 21 -1.41 -17.58 3.35
CA GLU A 21 -2.10 -18.59 2.55
C GLU A 21 -1.17 -19.68 2.00
N LEU A 22 0.07 -19.32 1.66
CA LEU A 22 1.12 -20.27 1.24
C LEU A 22 1.80 -20.97 2.43
N GLY A 23 1.44 -20.60 3.66
CA GLY A 23 2.03 -21.17 4.86
C GLY A 23 3.47 -20.75 5.12
N CYS A 24 3.95 -19.65 4.51
CA CYS A 24 5.32 -19.17 4.71
C CYS A 24 5.58 -18.77 6.18
N PHE A 25 4.60 -18.17 6.85
CA PHE A 25 4.70 -17.91 8.29
C PHE A 25 4.77 -19.21 9.12
N LYS A 26 3.97 -20.22 8.78
CA LYS A 26 3.99 -21.52 9.48
C LYS A 26 5.32 -22.25 9.31
N GLN A 27 5.93 -22.16 8.13
CA GLN A 27 7.28 -22.69 7.87
C GLN A 27 8.36 -22.03 8.74
N GLU A 28 8.12 -20.79 9.17
CA GLU A 28 8.97 -20.06 10.11
C GLU A 28 8.54 -20.19 11.57
N GLY A 29 7.62 -21.12 11.87
CA GLY A 29 7.15 -21.38 13.23
C GLY A 29 6.10 -20.39 13.75
N LEU A 30 5.53 -19.54 12.90
CA LEU A 30 4.55 -18.53 13.29
C LEU A 30 3.13 -18.92 12.82
N ASP A 31 2.20 -19.04 13.76
CA ASP A 31 0.77 -19.13 13.45
C ASP A 31 0.16 -17.72 13.39
N VAL A 32 0.02 -17.18 12.17
CA VAL A 32 -0.44 -15.81 11.91
C VAL A 32 -1.83 -15.85 11.29
N LYS A 33 -2.75 -15.07 11.88
CA LYS A 33 -4.10 -14.84 11.36
C LYS A 33 -4.18 -13.47 10.70
N LEU A 34 -4.90 -13.39 9.58
CA LEU A 34 -5.16 -12.16 8.87
C LEU A 34 -6.30 -11.39 9.53
N GLU A 35 -6.12 -10.07 9.69
CA GLU A 35 -7.15 -9.14 10.15
C GLU A 35 -7.32 -8.03 9.11
N LEU A 36 -8.57 -7.76 8.69
CA LEU A 36 -8.89 -6.61 7.84
C LEU A 36 -9.26 -5.43 8.71
N ILE A 37 -8.41 -4.40 8.74
CA ILE A 37 -8.62 -3.19 9.54
C ILE A 37 -8.45 -1.95 8.66
N PHE A 38 -9.55 -1.35 8.22
CA PHE A 38 -9.62 -0.14 7.41
C PHE A 38 -10.09 1.07 8.24
N PRO A 39 -9.62 2.27 7.96
CA PRO A 39 -8.49 2.64 7.11
C PRO A 39 -7.11 2.33 7.74
N VAL A 40 -6.02 2.55 7.00
CA VAL A 40 -4.66 2.10 7.37
C VAL A 40 -4.14 2.65 8.71
N ASP A 41 -4.53 3.86 9.10
CA ASP A 41 -4.20 4.43 10.39
C ASP A 41 -4.80 3.64 11.56
N LYS A 42 -5.97 3.02 11.37
CA LYS A 42 -6.58 2.10 12.35
C LYS A 42 -5.77 0.80 12.48
N SER A 43 -5.19 0.29 11.39
CA SER A 43 -4.26 -0.86 11.46
C SER A 43 -3.06 -0.53 12.35
N TYR A 44 -2.45 0.65 12.17
CA TYR A 44 -1.33 1.08 13.00
C TYR A 44 -1.74 1.43 14.44
N ALA A 45 -2.94 1.95 14.67
CA ALA A 45 -3.47 2.10 16.03
C ALA A 45 -3.60 0.74 16.73
N ALA A 46 -4.11 -0.28 16.05
CA ALA A 46 -4.20 -1.65 16.56
C ALA A 46 -2.82 -2.25 16.88
N LEU A 47 -1.77 -1.91 16.10
CA LEU A 47 -0.38 -2.29 16.41
C LEU A 47 0.12 -1.63 17.68
N ARG A 48 -0.12 -0.32 17.84
CA ARG A 48 0.25 0.44 19.06
C ARG A 48 -0.42 -0.14 20.30
N ASP A 49 -1.70 -0.46 20.18
CA ASP A 49 -2.51 -0.95 21.30
C ASP A 49 -2.24 -2.45 21.58
N GLY A 50 -1.45 -3.13 20.72
CA GLY A 50 -1.10 -4.53 20.88
C GLY A 50 -2.22 -5.51 20.48
N SER A 51 -3.24 -5.04 19.77
CA SER A 51 -4.33 -5.87 19.25
C SER A 51 -3.90 -6.70 18.04
N VAL A 52 -2.86 -6.27 17.34
CA VAL A 52 -2.18 -6.99 16.26
C VAL A 52 -0.67 -6.97 16.49
N ASP A 53 0.04 -7.93 15.93
CA ASP A 53 1.49 -8.08 16.08
C ASP A 53 2.26 -7.45 14.91
N PHE A 54 1.64 -7.45 13.72
CA PHE A 54 2.21 -6.92 12.50
C PHE A 54 1.17 -6.08 11.74
N VAL A 55 1.64 -5.10 10.98
CA VAL A 55 0.84 -4.37 9.99
C VAL A 55 1.47 -4.51 8.61
N GLY A 56 0.68 -5.01 7.65
CA GLY A 56 0.98 -4.95 6.22
C GLY A 56 0.32 -3.72 5.61
N GLY A 57 0.99 -2.56 5.68
CA GLY A 57 0.39 -1.27 5.31
C GLY A 57 1.34 -0.36 4.53
N SER A 58 0.86 0.86 4.21
CA SER A 58 1.72 1.92 3.67
C SER A 58 2.69 2.42 4.75
N ALA A 59 3.96 2.51 4.42
CA ALA A 59 5.03 2.79 5.38
C ALA A 59 4.82 4.11 6.14
N HIS A 60 4.57 5.23 5.44
CA HIS A 60 4.39 6.55 6.06
C HIS A 60 3.21 6.60 7.05
N SER A 61 2.19 5.74 6.85
CA SER A 61 0.99 5.72 7.69
C SER A 61 1.26 5.23 9.11
N ALA A 62 2.43 4.64 9.37
CA ALA A 62 2.88 4.33 10.72
C ALA A 62 2.95 5.57 11.62
N LEU A 63 3.23 6.75 11.03
CA LEU A 63 3.31 8.03 11.75
C LEU A 63 1.97 8.46 12.38
N ALA A 64 0.83 7.89 11.93
CA ALA A 64 -0.47 8.11 12.54
C ALA A 64 -0.52 7.66 14.01
N ALA A 65 0.07 6.52 14.30
CA ALA A 65 0.05 5.91 15.63
C ALA A 65 1.40 6.02 16.35
N PHE A 66 2.48 6.25 15.61
CA PHE A 66 3.86 6.31 16.10
C PHE A 66 4.55 7.61 15.63
N PRO A 67 4.13 8.78 16.19
CA PRO A 67 4.72 10.06 15.83
C PRO A 67 6.24 10.02 15.98
N GLN A 68 6.96 10.62 15.05
CA GLN A 68 8.43 10.62 15.01
C GLN A 68 9.05 9.21 15.00
N TRP A 69 8.32 8.20 14.52
CA TRP A 69 8.74 6.79 14.52
C TRP A 69 9.02 6.21 15.91
N GLN A 70 8.44 6.77 16.96
CA GLN A 70 8.64 6.29 18.33
C GLN A 70 7.71 5.11 18.63
N GLY A 71 8.26 3.92 18.74
CA GLY A 71 7.56 2.71 19.19
C GLY A 71 7.26 1.67 18.11
N ALA A 72 7.61 1.92 16.83
CA ALA A 72 7.51 0.93 15.77
C ALA A 72 8.59 1.11 14.70
N LYS A 73 8.92 0.04 14.00
CA LYS A 73 9.85 0.04 12.87
C LYS A 73 9.34 -0.81 11.71
N LEU A 74 9.82 -0.48 10.52
CA LEU A 74 9.66 -1.30 9.33
C LEU A 74 10.60 -2.50 9.42
N LEU A 75 10.08 -3.71 9.23
CA LEU A 75 10.86 -4.94 9.19
C LEU A 75 11.38 -5.23 7.78
N CYS A 76 10.50 -5.08 6.78
CA CYS A 76 10.80 -5.31 5.37
C CYS A 76 9.74 -4.68 4.48
N ALA A 77 10.04 -4.55 3.19
CA ALA A 77 9.08 -4.16 2.17
C ALA A 77 8.26 -5.37 1.67
N GLN A 78 7.00 -5.13 1.36
CA GLN A 78 6.18 -6.04 0.56
C GLN A 78 6.42 -5.80 -0.94
N GLY A 79 6.78 -4.58 -1.31
CA GLY A 79 7.15 -4.19 -2.67
C GLY A 79 7.60 -2.74 -2.71
N GLN A 80 8.53 -2.46 -3.61
CA GLN A 80 9.17 -1.16 -3.77
C GLN A 80 8.23 -0.13 -4.42
N GLY A 81 8.40 1.14 -4.05
CA GLY A 81 7.76 2.30 -4.66
C GLY A 81 6.29 2.49 -4.31
N MET A 82 5.80 3.70 -4.53
CA MET A 82 4.40 4.06 -4.32
C MET A 82 3.51 3.36 -5.35
N TYR A 83 2.57 2.57 -4.89
CA TYR A 83 1.83 1.55 -5.63
C TYR A 83 0.39 1.94 -5.97
N TRP A 84 0.07 3.23 -5.90
CA TRP A 84 -1.26 3.74 -6.21
C TRP A 84 -1.34 4.31 -7.62
N PHE A 85 -2.57 4.31 -8.12
CA PHE A 85 -2.92 4.76 -9.46
C PHE A 85 -3.91 5.92 -9.38
N LEU A 86 -3.75 6.90 -10.28
CA LEU A 86 -4.80 7.85 -10.56
C LEU A 86 -5.62 7.34 -11.73
N VAL A 87 -6.89 7.10 -11.50
CA VAL A 87 -7.87 6.70 -12.52
C VAL A 87 -8.93 7.78 -12.63
N MET A 88 -9.20 8.22 -13.84
CA MET A 88 -10.27 9.18 -14.13
C MET A 88 -11.37 8.52 -14.96
N HIS A 89 -12.61 9.02 -14.85
CA HIS A 89 -13.68 8.52 -15.69
C HIS A 89 -13.33 8.71 -17.18
N LYS A 90 -13.59 7.67 -17.99
CA LYS A 90 -13.19 7.62 -19.40
C LYS A 90 -13.70 8.79 -20.24
N ASP A 91 -14.90 9.31 -19.91
CA ASP A 91 -15.54 10.39 -20.69
C ASP A 91 -14.79 11.72 -20.60
N PHE A 92 -13.82 11.85 -19.70
CA PHE A 92 -12.94 13.03 -19.67
C PHE A 92 -11.85 12.98 -20.75
N GLY A 93 -11.71 11.87 -21.47
CA GLY A 93 -10.71 11.74 -22.55
C GLY A 93 -9.26 11.85 -22.06
N ALA A 94 -9.04 11.58 -20.76
CA ALA A 94 -7.72 11.71 -20.14
C ALA A 94 -6.68 10.82 -20.80
N LYS A 95 -5.45 11.33 -20.89
CA LYS A 95 -4.29 10.55 -21.36
C LYS A 95 -3.38 10.23 -20.19
N ARG A 96 -2.61 9.15 -20.34
CA ARG A 96 -1.58 8.80 -19.38
C ARG A 96 -0.57 9.95 -19.19
N GLY A 97 -0.26 10.31 -17.95
CA GLY A 97 0.62 11.42 -17.60
C GLY A 97 -0.05 12.81 -17.55
N ASP A 98 -1.29 12.95 -18.03
CA ASP A 98 -1.99 14.23 -18.03
C ASP A 98 -2.68 14.48 -16.69
N VAL A 99 -1.95 15.04 -15.74
CA VAL A 99 -2.49 15.38 -14.42
C VAL A 99 -3.47 16.56 -14.45
N SER A 100 -3.49 17.36 -15.55
CA SER A 100 -4.38 18.53 -15.65
C SER A 100 -5.87 18.14 -15.67
N VAL A 101 -6.17 16.90 -16.01
CA VAL A 101 -7.54 16.35 -16.03
C VAL A 101 -8.23 16.39 -14.66
N VAL A 102 -7.49 16.53 -13.55
CA VAL A 102 -8.09 16.61 -12.19
C VAL A 102 -8.72 17.96 -11.87
N LYS A 103 -8.43 19.01 -12.68
CA LYS A 103 -8.93 20.36 -12.43
C LYS A 103 -10.45 20.43 -12.50
N GLY A 104 -11.07 21.03 -11.47
CA GLY A 104 -12.52 21.13 -11.31
C GLY A 104 -13.19 19.79 -10.99
N ARG A 105 -12.44 18.77 -10.52
CA ARG A 105 -12.95 17.39 -10.35
C ARG A 105 -12.91 16.90 -8.91
N SER A 106 -13.74 15.89 -8.64
CA SER A 106 -13.78 15.18 -7.37
C SER A 106 -13.06 13.82 -7.48
N ILE A 107 -12.02 13.65 -6.67
CA ILE A 107 -11.18 12.44 -6.65
C ILE A 107 -11.40 11.71 -5.33
N GLY A 108 -11.84 10.46 -5.42
CA GLY A 108 -11.98 9.59 -4.26
C GLY A 108 -10.65 9.02 -3.81
N ALA A 109 -10.30 9.16 -2.54
CA ALA A 109 -9.10 8.55 -1.96
C ALA A 109 -9.34 8.16 -0.50
N ALA A 110 -8.65 7.10 -0.03
CA ALA A 110 -8.75 6.69 1.36
C ALA A 110 -7.98 7.65 2.29
N PRO A 111 -8.40 7.78 3.58
CA PRO A 111 -7.62 8.49 4.58
C PRO A 111 -6.17 8.00 4.64
N TRP A 112 -5.23 8.92 4.80
CA TRP A 112 -3.77 8.74 4.73
C TRP A 112 -3.22 8.42 3.33
N VAL A 113 -3.99 7.74 2.48
CA VAL A 113 -3.61 7.46 1.08
C VAL A 113 -3.69 8.72 0.22
N GLU A 114 -4.66 9.59 0.48
CA GLU A 114 -4.85 10.86 -0.22
C GLU A 114 -3.66 11.83 -0.07
N MET A 115 -2.89 11.70 0.99
CA MET A 115 -1.72 12.57 1.24
C MET A 115 -0.70 12.45 0.10
N GLY A 116 -0.47 11.22 -0.38
CA GLY A 116 0.41 10.97 -1.53
C GLY A 116 -0.08 11.65 -2.80
N LEU A 117 -1.39 11.58 -3.08
CA LEU A 117 -1.97 12.25 -4.24
C LEU A 117 -1.87 13.78 -4.13
N ARG A 118 -2.25 14.34 -2.96
CA ARG A 118 -2.18 15.79 -2.73
C ARG A 118 -0.79 16.33 -3.00
N ARG A 119 0.23 15.71 -2.40
CA ARG A 119 1.61 16.13 -2.58
C ARG A 119 2.08 15.95 -4.01
N LEU A 120 1.74 14.82 -4.66
CA LEU A 120 2.06 14.56 -6.06
C LEU A 120 1.49 15.64 -6.97
N LEU A 121 0.22 15.98 -6.81
CA LEU A 121 -0.44 17.01 -7.64
C LEU A 121 0.21 18.38 -7.46
N ILE A 122 0.52 18.78 -6.22
CA ILE A 122 1.23 20.04 -5.93
C ILE A 122 2.59 20.04 -6.62
N GLU A 123 3.35 18.96 -6.54
CA GLU A 123 4.67 18.84 -7.16
C GLU A 123 4.59 18.83 -8.69
N ALA A 124 3.48 18.35 -9.25
CA ALA A 124 3.18 18.43 -10.68
C ALA A 124 2.63 19.81 -11.13
N GLY A 125 2.59 20.79 -10.23
CA GLY A 125 2.18 22.18 -10.55
C GLY A 125 0.67 22.44 -10.45
N ILE A 126 -0.11 21.52 -9.87
CA ILE A 126 -1.54 21.73 -9.60
C ILE A 126 -1.70 22.46 -8.27
N ASP A 127 -2.42 23.58 -8.29
CA ASP A 127 -2.88 24.27 -7.08
C ASP A 127 -4.28 23.75 -6.74
N LEU A 128 -4.38 22.95 -5.69
CA LEU A 128 -5.62 22.24 -5.35
C LEU A 128 -6.81 23.19 -5.10
N ALA A 129 -6.56 24.37 -4.54
CA ALA A 129 -7.61 25.35 -4.26
C ALA A 129 -8.00 26.14 -5.52
N ARG A 130 -7.00 26.75 -6.21
CA ARG A 130 -7.23 27.52 -7.43
C ARG A 130 -7.80 26.67 -8.56
N ASP A 131 -7.29 25.46 -8.71
CA ASP A 131 -7.70 24.51 -9.75
C ASP A 131 -8.95 23.69 -9.33
N GLU A 132 -9.57 24.01 -8.19
CA GLU A 132 -10.81 23.43 -7.65
C GLU A 132 -10.78 21.89 -7.56
N VAL A 133 -9.63 21.29 -7.21
CA VAL A 133 -9.50 19.85 -7.08
C VAL A 133 -10.01 19.40 -5.71
N LYS A 134 -11.06 18.58 -5.70
CA LYS A 134 -11.66 18.03 -4.48
C LYS A 134 -11.16 16.61 -4.26
N ILE A 135 -10.45 16.36 -3.14
CA ILE A 135 -10.00 15.02 -2.75
C ILE A 135 -10.68 14.67 -1.44
N ALA A 136 -11.46 13.59 -1.44
CA ALA A 136 -12.29 13.17 -0.31
C ALA A 136 -12.42 11.63 -0.25
N PRO A 137 -12.85 11.07 0.88
CA PRO A 137 -13.18 9.65 0.97
C PRO A 137 -14.23 9.23 -0.06
N VAL A 138 -14.07 8.02 -0.60
CA VAL A 138 -15.04 7.45 -1.56
C VAL A 138 -16.36 7.16 -0.85
N PRO A 139 -17.52 7.57 -1.41
CA PRO A 139 -18.82 7.18 -0.87
C PRO A 139 -18.95 5.66 -0.74
N GLY A 140 -19.49 5.19 0.39
CA GLY A 140 -19.68 3.76 0.66
C GLY A 140 -18.47 3.05 1.29
N THR A 141 -17.37 3.78 1.58
CA THR A 141 -16.19 3.21 2.26
C THR A 141 -16.24 3.35 3.79
N GLN A 142 -17.39 3.71 4.34
CA GLN A 142 -17.61 3.78 5.79
C GLN A 142 -18.04 2.40 6.29
N GLY A 143 -17.31 1.82 7.26
CA GLY A 143 -17.71 0.56 7.90
C GLY A 143 -16.63 -0.53 7.84
N ALA A 144 -16.94 -1.66 8.51
CA ALA A 144 -16.07 -2.82 8.55
C ALA A 144 -16.15 -3.63 7.22
N GLY A 145 -15.07 -4.31 6.86
CA GLY A 145 -15.03 -5.20 5.71
C GLY A 145 -14.97 -4.51 4.34
N VAL A 146 -14.67 -3.21 4.30
CA VAL A 146 -14.56 -2.44 3.06
C VAL A 146 -13.32 -2.84 2.27
N ASN A 147 -13.51 -3.15 0.99
CA ASN A 147 -12.43 -3.29 0.02
C ASN A 147 -12.39 -2.01 -0.82
N PHE A 148 -11.46 -1.12 -0.49
CA PHE A 148 -11.48 0.25 -0.97
C PHE A 148 -11.41 0.35 -2.50
N GLY A 149 -10.48 -0.36 -3.14
CA GLY A 149 -10.26 -0.26 -4.58
C GLY A 149 -11.51 -0.64 -5.40
N VAL A 150 -12.16 -1.74 -5.05
CA VAL A 150 -13.38 -2.22 -5.74
C VAL A 150 -14.55 -1.25 -5.52
N THR A 151 -14.68 -0.71 -4.29
CA THR A 151 -15.71 0.29 -3.96
C THR A 151 -15.47 1.59 -4.73
N ALA A 152 -14.22 2.01 -4.91
CA ALA A 152 -13.86 3.19 -5.70
C ALA A 152 -14.22 3.01 -7.19
N ALA A 153 -13.92 1.83 -7.76
CA ALA A 153 -14.31 1.52 -9.14
C ALA A 153 -15.84 1.58 -9.34
N LYS A 154 -16.61 1.06 -8.38
CA LYS A 154 -18.08 1.14 -8.39
C LYS A 154 -18.57 2.58 -8.27
N ALA A 155 -17.99 3.38 -7.38
CA ALA A 155 -18.37 4.79 -7.23
C ALA A 155 -18.07 5.61 -8.49
N LEU A 156 -16.99 5.28 -9.21
CA LEU A 156 -16.67 5.87 -10.52
C LEU A 156 -17.73 5.50 -11.57
N GLU A 157 -18.11 4.23 -11.66
CA GLU A 157 -19.15 3.73 -12.57
C GLU A 157 -20.50 4.41 -12.31
N GLU A 158 -20.85 4.61 -11.04
CA GLU A 158 -22.08 5.29 -10.59
C GLU A 158 -22.00 6.83 -10.68
N ARG A 159 -20.91 7.40 -11.18
CA ARG A 159 -20.70 8.85 -11.29
C ARG A 159 -20.77 9.60 -9.96
N LYS A 160 -20.48 8.95 -8.85
CA LYS A 160 -20.38 9.57 -7.53
C LYS A 160 -19.07 10.33 -7.31
N ILE A 161 -18.06 9.98 -8.11
CA ILE A 161 -16.73 10.60 -8.17
C ILE A 161 -16.29 10.70 -9.62
N ASP A 162 -15.42 11.66 -9.93
CA ASP A 162 -14.86 11.87 -11.27
C ASP A 162 -13.62 11.01 -11.53
N GLY A 163 -12.92 10.64 -10.47
CA GLY A 163 -11.74 9.80 -10.47
C GLY A 163 -11.48 9.22 -9.10
N PHE A 164 -10.46 8.37 -9.00
CA PHE A 164 -10.00 7.85 -7.72
C PHE A 164 -8.49 7.63 -7.70
N TRP A 165 -7.96 7.61 -6.48
CA TRP A 165 -6.59 7.27 -6.16
C TRP A 165 -6.59 5.99 -5.31
N ALA A 166 -6.20 4.85 -5.90
CA ALA A 166 -6.33 3.56 -5.27
C ALA A 166 -5.29 2.53 -5.77
N ASN A 167 -5.39 1.30 -5.24
CA ASN A 167 -4.58 0.17 -5.63
C ASN A 167 -4.87 -0.33 -7.07
N GLY A 168 -4.01 -1.21 -7.58
CA GLY A 168 -4.13 -1.75 -8.93
C GLY A 168 -5.38 -2.60 -9.16
N MET A 169 -5.94 -3.28 -8.14
CA MET A 169 -7.17 -4.07 -8.30
C MET A 169 -8.36 -3.16 -8.66
N GLY A 170 -8.57 -2.08 -7.92
CA GLY A 170 -9.63 -1.12 -8.24
C GLY A 170 -9.42 -0.49 -9.62
N THR A 171 -8.16 -0.22 -9.98
CA THR A 171 -7.78 0.28 -11.30
C THR A 171 -8.18 -0.70 -12.40
N GLU A 172 -7.80 -1.97 -12.28
CA GLU A 172 -8.09 -3.00 -13.29
C GLU A 172 -9.60 -3.22 -13.44
N VAL A 173 -10.33 -3.28 -12.33
CA VAL A 173 -11.80 -3.40 -12.34
C VAL A 173 -12.45 -2.23 -13.11
N ALA A 174 -12.01 -0.98 -12.87
CA ALA A 174 -12.56 0.17 -13.57
C ALA A 174 -12.22 0.16 -15.08
N VAL A 175 -11.01 -0.26 -15.45
CA VAL A 175 -10.57 -0.38 -16.85
C VAL A 175 -11.35 -1.48 -17.58
N GLN A 176 -11.48 -2.67 -16.98
CA GLN A 176 -12.21 -3.80 -17.60
C GLN A 176 -13.70 -3.52 -17.76
N ARG A 177 -14.31 -2.78 -16.83
CA ARG A 177 -15.69 -2.31 -16.97
C ARG A 177 -15.83 -1.20 -18.01
N GLY A 178 -14.73 -0.73 -18.58
CA GLY A 178 -14.70 0.33 -19.56
C GLY A 178 -15.19 1.67 -19.03
N VAL A 179 -15.03 1.94 -17.71
CA VAL A 179 -15.45 3.19 -17.07
C VAL A 179 -14.27 4.08 -16.66
N GLY A 180 -13.08 3.49 -16.46
CA GLY A 180 -11.88 4.18 -16.01
C GLY A 180 -10.77 4.24 -17.06
N THR A 181 -10.00 5.33 -17.03
CA THR A 181 -8.74 5.51 -17.76
C THR A 181 -7.62 5.75 -16.76
N VAL A 182 -6.54 4.98 -16.86
CA VAL A 182 -5.34 5.18 -16.02
C VAL A 182 -4.62 6.44 -16.46
N VAL A 183 -4.50 7.40 -15.55
CA VAL A 183 -3.76 8.65 -15.77
C VAL A 183 -2.34 8.53 -15.20
N LEU A 184 -2.18 7.99 -13.99
CA LEU A 184 -0.87 7.78 -13.38
C LEU A 184 -0.72 6.36 -12.83
N ASP A 185 0.45 5.80 -13.06
CA ASP A 185 1.00 4.62 -12.41
C ASP A 185 2.40 4.99 -11.92
N VAL A 186 2.47 5.46 -10.67
CA VAL A 186 3.71 6.03 -10.12
C VAL A 186 4.84 5.01 -10.06
N ARG A 187 4.52 3.77 -9.69
CA ARG A 187 5.52 2.69 -9.62
C ARG A 187 6.19 2.46 -10.97
N ARG A 188 5.49 2.70 -12.08
CA ARG A 188 5.98 2.52 -13.45
C ARG A 188 6.44 3.81 -14.12
N GLY A 189 6.68 4.86 -13.32
CA GLY A 189 7.39 6.06 -13.73
C GLY A 189 6.50 7.24 -14.13
N ASP A 190 5.18 7.18 -13.92
CA ASP A 190 4.34 8.34 -14.15
C ASP A 190 4.43 9.33 -12.98
N GLY A 191 4.29 10.62 -13.29
CA GLY A 191 4.33 11.69 -12.31
C GLY A 191 5.75 12.12 -11.92
N PRO A 192 5.88 13.04 -10.94
CA PRO A 192 7.17 13.51 -10.44
C PRO A 192 8.02 12.37 -9.84
N LYS A 193 9.30 12.33 -10.16
CA LYS A 193 10.22 11.26 -9.71
C LYS A 193 10.25 11.03 -8.19
N PRO A 194 10.23 12.06 -7.32
CA PRO A 194 10.25 11.84 -5.88
C PRO A 194 9.07 11.01 -5.36
N CYS A 195 7.92 11.02 -6.08
CA CYS A 195 6.71 10.32 -5.67
C CYS A 195 6.90 8.81 -5.51
N PHE A 196 7.87 8.22 -6.22
CA PHE A 196 8.19 6.80 -6.07
C PHE A 196 8.55 6.46 -4.63
N ASN A 197 9.24 7.35 -3.93
CA ASN A 197 9.72 7.15 -2.56
C ASN A 197 8.83 7.78 -1.48
N TYR A 198 7.62 8.27 -1.80
CA TYR A 198 6.72 8.81 -0.77
C TYR A 198 6.26 7.74 0.21
N THR A 199 6.07 6.54 -0.27
CA THR A 199 5.70 5.37 0.53
C THR A 199 5.92 4.09 -0.26
N MET A 200 5.88 2.96 0.44
CA MET A 200 5.77 1.62 -0.14
C MET A 200 4.92 0.74 0.77
N ALA A 201 4.43 -0.37 0.25
CA ALA A 201 3.84 -1.42 1.07
C ALA A 201 4.93 -2.11 1.88
N SER A 202 4.77 -2.16 3.20
CA SER A 202 5.78 -2.70 4.14
C SER A 202 5.14 -3.58 5.22
N ILE A 203 5.96 -4.36 5.91
CA ILE A 203 5.62 -5.01 7.17
C ILE A 203 6.25 -4.20 8.29
N ALA A 204 5.42 -3.79 9.24
CA ALA A 204 5.85 -3.08 10.44
C ALA A 204 5.52 -3.88 11.71
N ALA A 205 6.34 -3.70 12.75
CA ALA A 205 6.13 -4.24 14.09
C ALA A 205 6.46 -3.18 15.15
N SER A 206 5.92 -3.37 16.37
CA SER A 206 6.27 -2.51 17.49
C SER A 206 7.70 -2.75 17.99
N ASP A 207 8.35 -1.71 18.52
CA ASP A 207 9.67 -1.85 19.18
C ASP A 207 9.60 -2.91 20.29
N ARG A 208 8.49 -2.96 21.03
CA ARG A 208 8.26 -3.96 22.07
C ARG A 208 8.36 -5.40 21.54
N LEU A 209 7.78 -5.69 20.37
CA LEU A 209 7.85 -7.04 19.76
C LEU A 209 9.28 -7.31 19.31
N ILE A 210 9.93 -6.34 18.65
CA ILE A 210 11.29 -6.47 18.13
C ILE A 210 12.30 -6.74 19.26
N GLU A 211 12.15 -6.09 20.41
CA GLU A 211 13.03 -6.22 21.57
C GLU A 211 12.79 -7.52 22.36
N ARG A 212 11.51 -7.87 22.60
CA ARG A 212 11.17 -9.03 23.43
C ARG A 212 11.22 -10.36 22.68
N SER A 213 11.00 -10.32 21.36
CA SER A 213 10.91 -11.51 20.52
C SER A 213 11.57 -11.26 19.16
N PRO A 214 12.88 -10.95 19.11
CA PRO A 214 13.59 -10.62 17.87
C PRO A 214 13.51 -11.75 16.85
N GLU A 215 13.49 -13.01 17.29
CA GLU A 215 13.35 -14.16 16.39
C GLU A 215 11.96 -14.20 15.72
N THR A 216 10.90 -13.76 16.40
CA THR A 216 9.57 -13.61 15.80
C THR A 216 9.57 -12.56 14.69
N ALA A 217 10.24 -11.43 14.89
CA ALA A 217 10.37 -10.40 13.86
C ALA A 217 11.23 -10.90 12.69
N ALA A 218 12.34 -11.61 12.97
CA ALA A 218 13.19 -12.25 11.95
C ALA A 218 12.41 -13.29 11.13
N ALA A 219 11.62 -14.13 11.78
CA ALA A 219 10.77 -15.13 11.14
C ALA A 219 9.74 -14.48 10.21
N ALA A 220 9.16 -13.34 10.59
CA ALA A 220 8.25 -12.58 9.72
C ALA A 220 8.95 -12.08 8.46
N VAL A 221 10.20 -11.57 8.57
CA VAL A 221 10.99 -11.16 7.41
C VAL A 221 11.28 -12.34 6.49
N ARG A 222 11.73 -13.49 7.04
CA ARG A 222 12.00 -14.69 6.23
C ARG A 222 10.75 -15.20 5.53
N ALA A 223 9.60 -15.16 6.20
CA ALA A 223 8.31 -15.53 5.59
C ALA A 223 7.99 -14.63 4.37
N MET A 224 8.22 -13.32 4.47
CA MET A 224 8.01 -12.39 3.35
C MET A 224 8.95 -12.67 2.18
N VAL A 225 10.23 -12.91 2.45
CA VAL A 225 11.23 -13.25 1.41
C VAL A 225 10.88 -14.55 0.70
N LYS A 226 10.46 -15.60 1.44
CA LYS A 226 9.96 -16.86 0.86
C LYS A 226 8.73 -16.63 -0.01
N THR A 227 7.82 -15.76 0.41
CA THR A 227 6.63 -15.42 -0.34
C THR A 227 6.97 -14.73 -1.66
N HIS A 228 7.89 -13.77 -1.64
CA HIS A 228 8.39 -13.13 -2.87
C HIS A 228 8.99 -14.16 -3.83
N ALA A 229 9.82 -15.08 -3.33
CA ALA A 229 10.43 -16.14 -4.13
C ALA A 229 9.36 -17.08 -4.71
N ALA A 230 8.37 -17.51 -3.93
CA ALA A 230 7.29 -18.38 -4.39
C ALA A 230 6.46 -17.73 -5.50
N LEU A 231 6.05 -16.46 -5.34
CA LEU A 231 5.26 -15.73 -6.34
C LEU A 231 6.07 -15.44 -7.61
N LYS A 232 7.38 -15.18 -7.49
CA LYS A 232 8.29 -15.04 -8.64
C LYS A 232 8.45 -16.36 -9.40
N ALA A 233 8.52 -17.48 -8.70
CA ALA A 233 8.65 -18.79 -9.31
C ALA A 233 7.34 -19.27 -9.99
N ASN A 234 6.20 -18.97 -9.36
CA ASN A 234 4.88 -19.36 -9.88
C ASN A 234 3.81 -18.32 -9.53
N VAL A 235 3.56 -17.40 -10.44
CA VAL A 235 2.55 -16.34 -10.26
C VAL A 235 1.11 -16.90 -10.22
N ALA A 236 0.85 -18.12 -10.75
CA ALA A 236 -0.49 -18.73 -10.70
C ALA A 236 -0.97 -19.00 -9.26
N LEU A 237 -0.06 -19.12 -8.31
CA LEU A 237 -0.39 -19.18 -6.88
C LEU A 237 -1.26 -17.99 -6.44
N ALA A 238 -1.12 -16.84 -7.08
CA ALA A 238 -1.96 -15.68 -6.77
C ALA A 238 -3.44 -15.93 -7.10
N THR A 239 -3.76 -16.57 -8.24
CA THR A 239 -5.13 -16.95 -8.57
C THR A 239 -5.68 -17.99 -7.61
N GLU A 240 -4.87 -18.98 -7.21
CA GLU A 240 -5.27 -20.01 -6.24
C GLU A 240 -5.66 -19.40 -4.89
N ILE A 241 -4.87 -18.42 -4.42
CA ILE A 241 -5.17 -17.65 -3.21
C ILE A 241 -6.41 -16.78 -3.42
N GLY A 242 -6.48 -16.08 -4.55
CA GLY A 242 -7.62 -15.22 -4.89
C GLY A 242 -8.93 -15.98 -4.88
N ARG A 243 -8.98 -17.19 -5.44
CA ARG A 243 -10.19 -18.03 -5.46
C ARG A 243 -10.71 -18.43 -4.07
N LYS A 244 -9.85 -18.36 -3.04
CA LYS A 244 -10.27 -18.62 -1.66
C LYS A 244 -10.82 -17.36 -0.97
N LEU A 245 -10.32 -16.18 -1.35
CA LEU A 245 -10.48 -14.96 -0.57
C LEU A 245 -11.26 -13.85 -1.30
N PHE A 246 -11.27 -13.86 -2.65
CA PHE A 246 -11.83 -12.79 -3.46
C PHE A 246 -13.09 -13.25 -4.18
N PRO A 247 -13.97 -12.32 -4.59
CA PRO A 247 -15.01 -12.65 -5.57
C PRO A 247 -14.39 -13.20 -6.87
N PRO A 248 -15.13 -14.03 -7.63
CA PRO A 248 -14.58 -14.73 -8.80
C PRO A 248 -13.92 -13.83 -9.84
N SER A 249 -14.47 -12.65 -10.11
CA SER A 249 -13.92 -11.69 -11.07
C SER A 249 -12.55 -11.17 -10.65
N GLU A 250 -12.39 -10.76 -9.41
CA GLU A 250 -11.15 -10.23 -8.86
C GLU A 250 -10.11 -11.34 -8.66
N ALA A 251 -10.55 -12.56 -8.38
CA ALA A 251 -9.66 -13.72 -8.25
C ALA A 251 -8.94 -14.05 -9.57
N GLU A 252 -9.59 -13.89 -10.71
CA GLU A 252 -8.96 -14.13 -12.02
C GLU A 252 -8.00 -12.98 -12.43
N LEU A 253 -8.18 -11.77 -11.89
CA LEU A 253 -7.34 -10.62 -12.19
C LEU A 253 -6.04 -10.59 -11.41
N ILE A 254 -6.01 -11.19 -10.22
CA ILE A 254 -4.91 -10.97 -9.27
C ILE A 254 -3.55 -11.45 -9.81
N ALA A 255 -3.49 -12.57 -10.51
CA ALA A 255 -2.22 -13.09 -11.02
C ALA A 255 -1.57 -12.14 -12.04
N GLU A 256 -2.37 -11.49 -12.89
CA GLU A 256 -1.85 -10.51 -13.85
C GLU A 256 -1.33 -9.25 -13.13
N LEU A 257 -2.05 -8.78 -12.12
CA LEU A 257 -1.61 -7.65 -11.31
C LEU A 257 -0.31 -7.98 -10.57
N ILE A 258 -0.21 -9.17 -9.99
CA ILE A 258 1.01 -9.63 -9.32
C ILE A 258 2.16 -9.75 -10.33
N ARG A 259 1.93 -10.30 -11.53
CA ARG A 259 2.97 -10.38 -12.58
C ARG A 259 3.55 -9.01 -12.91
N ARG A 260 2.72 -7.97 -13.00
CA ARG A 260 3.15 -6.57 -13.20
C ARG A 260 3.95 -6.03 -12.01
N ASP A 261 3.68 -6.54 -10.80
CA ASP A 261 4.32 -6.08 -9.56
C ASP A 261 5.58 -6.88 -9.19
N LEU A 262 5.79 -8.10 -9.75
CA LEU A 262 6.97 -8.94 -9.45
C LEU A 262 8.33 -8.20 -9.55
N PRO A 263 8.57 -7.30 -10.53
CA PRO A 263 9.83 -6.54 -10.58
C PRO A 263 10.10 -5.68 -9.35
N TYR A 264 9.07 -5.33 -8.60
CA TYR A 264 9.14 -4.51 -7.39
C TYR A 264 9.14 -5.34 -6.10
N TYR A 265 9.04 -6.66 -6.19
CA TYR A 265 9.09 -7.54 -5.02
C TYR A 265 10.54 -7.71 -4.55
N ASP A 266 10.94 -6.80 -3.70
CA ASP A 266 12.21 -6.77 -2.99
C ASP A 266 11.93 -6.40 -1.54
N ALA A 267 12.41 -7.22 -0.60
CA ALA A 267 12.14 -7.05 0.82
C ALA A 267 12.96 -5.94 1.48
N SER A 268 13.95 -5.38 0.77
CA SER A 268 14.82 -4.34 1.32
C SER A 268 14.08 -3.03 1.60
N VAL A 269 14.55 -2.31 2.61
CA VAL A 269 14.15 -0.92 2.91
C VAL A 269 15.39 -0.06 2.79
N SER A 270 15.58 0.63 1.67
CA SER A 270 16.78 1.39 1.40
C SER A 270 16.84 2.72 2.17
N ARG A 271 18.05 3.26 2.37
CA ARG A 271 18.24 4.61 2.94
C ARG A 271 17.62 5.69 2.06
N ASP A 272 17.73 5.55 0.74
CA ASP A 272 17.14 6.50 -0.22
C ASP A 272 15.60 6.52 -0.11
N PHE A 273 14.98 5.36 0.05
CA PHE A 273 13.54 5.29 0.30
C PHE A 273 13.16 6.02 1.59
N VAL A 274 13.84 5.73 2.71
CA VAL A 274 13.55 6.38 4.00
C VAL A 274 13.76 7.89 3.93
N THR A 275 14.82 8.34 3.25
CA THR A 275 15.07 9.78 3.02
C THR A 275 13.91 10.42 2.25
N GLY A 276 13.47 9.81 1.15
CA GLY A 276 12.36 10.32 0.35
C GLY A 276 11.05 10.33 1.11
N MET A 277 10.72 9.24 1.83
CA MET A 277 9.53 9.14 2.66
C MET A 277 9.53 10.15 3.83
N ASN A 278 10.65 10.34 4.50
CA ASN A 278 10.77 11.34 5.57
C ASN A 278 10.64 12.76 5.02
N GLN A 279 11.22 13.05 3.84
CA GLN A 279 11.02 14.35 3.17
C GLN A 279 9.55 14.57 2.85
N PHE A 280 8.90 13.60 2.20
CA PHE A 280 7.47 13.63 1.92
C PHE A 280 6.65 13.88 3.21
N SER A 281 6.96 13.14 4.28
CA SER A 281 6.25 13.24 5.56
C SER A 281 6.41 14.61 6.22
N ARG A 282 7.59 15.26 6.06
CA ARG A 282 7.79 16.66 6.50
C ARG A 282 6.99 17.64 5.66
N ASP A 283 7.03 17.48 4.34
CA ASP A 283 6.34 18.37 3.40
C ASP A 283 4.82 18.40 3.61
N ILE A 284 4.25 17.29 4.07
CA ILE A 284 2.82 17.19 4.40
C ILE A 284 2.52 17.40 5.90
N GLY A 285 3.53 17.70 6.71
CA GLY A 285 3.41 18.10 8.12
C GLY A 285 3.15 16.97 9.13
N ILE A 286 3.34 15.69 8.76
CA ILE A 286 3.16 14.54 9.68
C ILE A 286 4.45 14.11 10.38
N LEU A 287 5.61 14.64 9.96
CA LEU A 287 6.89 14.42 10.58
C LEU A 287 7.55 15.77 10.90
N LYS A 288 8.17 15.90 12.07
CA LYS A 288 8.91 17.10 12.48
C LYS A 288 10.41 16.78 12.51
N GLY A 289 11.19 17.51 11.69
CA GLY A 289 12.64 17.35 11.65
C GLY A 289 13.10 16.05 10.98
N ASP A 290 14.40 15.76 11.13
CA ASP A 290 15.03 14.58 10.56
C ASP A 290 14.96 13.40 11.54
N VAL A 291 14.65 12.22 11.01
CA VAL A 291 14.64 10.97 11.77
C VAL A 291 15.67 10.03 11.15
N PRO A 292 16.62 9.49 11.96
CA PRO A 292 17.63 8.56 11.47
C PRO A 292 17.01 7.30 10.86
N TYR A 293 17.69 6.73 9.87
CA TYR A 293 17.28 5.50 9.21
C TYR A 293 17.00 4.36 10.20
N GLU A 294 17.86 4.20 11.22
CA GLU A 294 17.78 3.17 12.24
C GLU A 294 16.58 3.35 13.19
N SER A 295 16.00 4.55 13.25
CA SER A 295 14.74 4.79 13.99
C SER A 295 13.51 4.34 13.19
N VAL A 296 13.61 4.31 11.86
CA VAL A 296 12.53 3.91 10.95
C VAL A 296 12.57 2.41 10.65
N VAL A 297 13.78 1.85 10.57
CA VAL A 297 14.02 0.49 10.07
C VAL A 297 14.67 -0.38 11.13
N ALA A 298 14.19 -1.59 11.28
CA ALA A 298 14.79 -2.62 12.13
C ALA A 298 16.01 -3.26 11.42
N THR A 299 17.11 -2.51 11.40
CA THR A 299 18.31 -2.80 10.58
C THR A 299 19.00 -4.12 10.90
N GLN A 300 18.82 -4.65 12.12
CA GLN A 300 19.33 -5.96 12.51
C GLN A 300 18.78 -7.11 11.65
N PHE A 301 17.65 -6.91 10.96
CA PHE A 301 17.07 -7.90 10.06
C PHE A 301 17.43 -7.70 8.59
N SER A 302 18.18 -6.66 8.26
CA SER A 302 18.57 -6.37 6.87
C SER A 302 19.33 -7.49 6.16
N PRO A 303 20.16 -8.32 6.84
CA PRO A 303 20.80 -9.46 6.18
C PRO A 303 19.80 -10.49 5.63
N LEU A 304 18.58 -10.54 6.17
CA LEU A 304 17.55 -11.51 5.78
C LEU A 304 16.81 -11.11 4.48
N TRP A 305 16.91 -9.84 4.03
CA TRP A 305 16.14 -9.37 2.86
C TRP A 305 16.55 -10.02 1.55
N LYS A 306 17.77 -10.53 1.43
CA LYS A 306 18.32 -11.06 0.17
C LYS A 306 18.01 -12.54 -0.07
N GLY A 307 17.35 -13.20 0.86
CA GLY A 307 17.20 -14.66 0.80
C GLY A 307 18.57 -15.35 0.94
N GLY A 308 18.71 -16.32 1.82
CA GLY A 308 19.91 -17.14 1.89
C GLY A 308 20.04 -18.04 0.66
#